data_79acddcb468166b2a820e8542a423070
#
_entry.id   79acddcb468166b2a820e8542a423070
#
_cell.length_a   1.000
_cell.length_b   1.000
_cell.length_c   1.000
_cell.angle_alpha   90.00
_cell.angle_beta   90.00
_cell.angle_gamma   90.00
#
_symmetry.space_group_name_H-M   'P 1'
#
loop_
_entity.id
_entity.type
_entity.pdbx_description
1 polymer ?
#
loop_
_entity_poly.entity_id
_entity_poly.type
_entity_poly.pdbx_seq_one_letter_code
_entity_poly.pdbx_strand_id
1 'polypeptide(L)'
;MAQFDNVSVKKKGNVYFDGKCVSHTVLFPNGTRSTIGVIFPSTLTFNTAAPELMEINLGECKVRLKGEERWTTYKAGDKFTVPGNSSFDIETIEMLDYVCHFE
;
A
#
# COMPACT_ATOMS: atom_id res chain seq x y z
N MET A 1 -0.35 -16.65 0.14
CA MET A 1 -0.17 -16.96 1.57
C MET A 1 -1.03 -16.04 2.40
N ALA A 2 -1.64 -16.58 3.45
CA ALA A 2 -2.53 -15.80 4.31
C ALA A 2 -1.79 -15.02 5.40
N GLN A 3 -0.50 -15.24 5.56
CA GLN A 3 0.29 -14.63 6.63
C GLN A 3 1.78 -14.60 6.28
N PHE A 4 2.51 -13.73 6.97
CA PHE A 4 3.96 -13.75 6.96
C PHE A 4 4.45 -14.50 8.20
N ASP A 5 5.38 -15.44 7.99
CA ASP A 5 6.00 -16.20 9.08
C ASP A 5 7.47 -15.78 9.22
N ASN A 6 8.01 -15.93 10.44
CA ASN A 6 9.43 -15.66 10.74
C ASN A 6 9.87 -14.25 10.31
N VAL A 7 9.06 -13.26 10.63
CA VAL A 7 9.34 -11.85 10.32
C VAL A 7 9.44 -11.04 11.59
N SER A 8 10.08 -9.88 11.46
CA SER A 8 10.08 -8.87 12.52
C SER A 8 9.13 -7.75 12.11
N VAL A 9 8.41 -7.21 13.08
CA VAL A 9 7.50 -6.08 12.86
C VAL A 9 7.94 -4.93 13.74
N LYS A 10 8.14 -3.75 13.14
CA LYS A 10 8.44 -2.55 13.92
C LYS A 10 7.21 -2.13 14.71
N LYS A 11 7.38 -1.92 16.02
CA LYS A 11 6.27 -1.58 16.90
C LYS A 11 5.62 -0.24 16.59
N LYS A 12 6.42 0.72 16.16
CA LYS A 12 5.93 2.06 15.87
C LYS A 12 5.30 2.11 14.49
N GLY A 13 4.08 2.60 14.41
CA GLY A 13 3.38 2.78 13.15
C GLY A 13 3.94 3.94 12.33
N ASN A 14 3.84 3.82 11.02
CA ASN A 14 4.08 4.89 10.07
C ASN A 14 2.75 5.59 9.83
N VAL A 15 2.67 6.87 10.16
CA VAL A 15 1.43 7.64 10.06
C VAL A 15 1.56 8.67 8.95
N TYR A 16 0.63 8.64 8.02
CA TYR A 16 0.59 9.54 6.87
C TYR A 16 -0.75 10.26 6.81
N PHE A 17 -0.74 11.49 6.27
CA PHE A 17 -1.96 12.26 6.02
C PHE A 17 -2.86 12.38 7.26
N ASP A 18 -2.25 12.78 8.38
CA ASP A 18 -2.96 12.98 9.65
C ASP A 18 -3.75 11.74 10.11
N GLY A 19 -3.20 10.56 9.90
CA GLY A 19 -3.80 9.31 10.33
C GLY A 19 -4.73 8.64 9.33
N LYS A 20 -4.87 9.18 8.13
CA LYS A 20 -5.69 8.54 7.09
C LYS A 20 -5.04 7.29 6.53
N CYS A 21 -3.74 7.14 6.68
CA CYS A 21 -3.01 5.94 6.35
C CYS A 21 -2.07 5.60 7.50
N VAL A 22 -2.16 4.38 8.01
CA VAL A 22 -1.29 3.88 9.07
C VAL A 22 -0.78 2.52 8.65
N SER A 23 0.55 2.33 8.73
CA SER A 23 1.16 1.03 8.41
C SER A 23 2.23 0.68 9.43
N HIS A 24 2.59 -0.62 9.47
CA HIS A 24 3.73 -1.09 10.22
C HIS A 24 4.70 -1.78 9.27
N THR A 25 5.99 -1.55 9.50
CA THR A 25 7.05 -2.13 8.68
C THR A 25 7.30 -3.56 9.10
N VAL A 26 7.32 -4.46 8.12
CA VAL A 26 7.64 -5.88 8.26
C VAL A 26 9.01 -6.12 7.65
N LEU A 27 9.91 -6.75 8.42
CA LEU A 27 11.27 -7.05 7.99
C LEU A 27 11.41 -8.56 7.79
N PHE A 28 11.89 -8.95 6.62
CA PHE A 28 12.11 -10.36 6.28
C PHE A 28 13.55 -10.76 6.57
N PRO A 29 13.82 -12.07 6.83
CA PRO A 29 15.18 -12.54 7.11
C PRO A 29 16.20 -12.24 6.02
N ASN A 30 15.77 -12.10 4.77
CA ASN A 30 16.66 -11.80 3.63
C ASN A 30 17.00 -10.31 3.49
N GLY A 31 16.55 -9.46 4.42
CA GLY A 31 16.83 -8.03 4.40
C GLY A 31 15.82 -7.20 3.62
N THR A 32 14.86 -7.81 2.97
CA THR A 32 13.78 -7.07 2.30
C THR A 32 12.72 -6.63 3.30
N ARG A 33 11.88 -5.69 2.90
CA ARG A 33 10.81 -5.17 3.75
C ARG A 33 9.51 -5.00 2.99
N SER A 34 8.43 -5.04 3.73
CA SER A 34 7.10 -4.67 3.27
C SER A 34 6.44 -3.81 4.34
N THR A 35 5.31 -3.22 4.02
CA THR A 35 4.44 -2.60 5.03
C THR A 35 3.08 -3.24 4.97
N ILE A 36 2.46 -3.39 6.13
CA ILE A 36 1.06 -3.82 6.26
C ILE A 36 0.31 -2.68 6.91
N GLY A 37 -0.83 -2.33 6.38
CA GLY A 37 -1.53 -1.18 6.89
C GLY A 37 -2.95 -1.03 6.40
N VAL A 38 -3.52 0.10 6.77
CA VAL A 38 -4.87 0.46 6.38
C VAL A 38 -4.90 1.91 5.87
N ILE A 39 -5.80 2.14 4.92
CA ILE A 39 -6.12 3.49 4.44
C ILE A 39 -7.59 3.71 4.73
N PHE A 40 -7.87 4.78 5.49
CA PHE A 40 -9.25 5.16 5.78
C PHE A 40 -9.84 5.95 4.61
N PRO A 41 -11.19 6.06 4.53
CA PRO A 41 -11.86 6.73 3.41
C PRO A 41 -11.27 8.10 3.10
N SER A 42 -10.71 8.24 1.90
CA SER A 42 -9.99 9.45 1.49
C SER A 42 -9.52 9.33 0.04
N THR A 43 -8.99 10.43 -0.48
CA THR A 43 -8.25 10.45 -1.73
C THR A 43 -6.85 10.97 -1.41
N LEU A 44 -5.84 10.14 -1.62
CA LEU A 44 -4.46 10.42 -1.25
C LEU A 44 -3.53 10.29 -2.44
N THR A 45 -2.42 11.04 -2.41
CA THR A 45 -1.34 10.92 -3.39
C THR A 45 -0.09 10.45 -2.68
N PHE A 46 0.45 9.30 -3.11
CA PHE A 46 1.70 8.76 -2.58
C PHE A 46 2.81 8.92 -3.62
N ASN A 47 3.99 9.28 -3.13
CA ASN A 47 5.21 9.30 -3.94
C ASN A 47 5.99 8.01 -3.73
N THR A 48 6.63 7.51 -4.78
CA THR A 48 7.44 6.30 -4.71
C THR A 48 8.91 6.62 -4.94
N ALA A 49 9.78 5.95 -4.19
CA ALA A 49 11.21 5.95 -4.45
C ALA A 49 11.60 4.63 -5.15
N ALA A 50 11.39 3.51 -4.50
CA ALA A 50 11.51 2.18 -5.09
C ALA A 50 10.20 1.78 -5.77
N PRO A 51 10.23 0.85 -6.74
CA PRO A 51 9.00 0.25 -7.26
C PRO A 51 8.23 -0.45 -6.15
N GLU A 52 6.91 -0.46 -6.26
CA GLU A 52 6.04 -1.06 -5.24
C GLU A 52 5.07 -2.05 -5.88
N LEU A 53 4.81 -3.14 -5.15
CA LEU A 53 3.73 -4.06 -5.44
C LEU A 53 2.70 -3.95 -4.33
N MET A 54 1.50 -3.52 -4.66
CA MET A 54 0.39 -3.37 -3.73
C MET A 54 -0.55 -4.56 -3.82
N GLU A 55 -0.86 -5.17 -2.67
CA GLU A 55 -1.86 -6.22 -2.56
C GLU A 55 -3.02 -5.72 -1.73
N ILE A 56 -4.23 -5.92 -2.21
CA ILE A 56 -5.45 -5.52 -1.50
C ILE A 56 -6.01 -6.74 -0.78
N ASN A 57 -6.10 -6.65 0.55
CA ASN A 57 -6.62 -7.73 1.38
C ASN A 57 -8.10 -7.56 1.69
N LEU A 58 -8.55 -6.30 1.84
CA LEU A 58 -9.92 -5.99 2.21
C LEU A 58 -10.29 -4.62 1.65
N GLY A 59 -11.52 -4.49 1.17
CA GLY A 59 -12.00 -3.23 0.64
C GLY A 59 -11.80 -3.09 -0.86
N GLU A 60 -12.09 -1.90 -1.35
CA GLU A 60 -11.99 -1.56 -2.77
C GLU A 60 -11.41 -0.17 -2.90
N CYS A 61 -10.60 0.02 -3.92
CA CYS A 61 -9.98 1.32 -4.20
C CYS A 61 -9.95 1.60 -5.69
N LYS A 62 -9.76 2.87 -6.01
CA LYS A 62 -9.47 3.33 -7.36
C LYS A 62 -8.07 3.93 -7.35
N VAL A 63 -7.28 3.60 -8.37
CA VAL A 63 -5.89 4.02 -8.49
C VAL A 63 -5.67 4.67 -9.84
N ARG A 64 -4.90 5.78 -9.80
CA ARG A 64 -4.47 6.46 -11.02
C ARG A 64 -2.97 6.72 -10.90
N LEU A 65 -2.19 6.11 -11.80
CA LEU A 65 -0.75 6.32 -11.82
C LEU A 65 -0.42 7.69 -12.42
N LYS A 66 0.75 8.21 -12.09
CA LYS A 66 1.23 9.50 -12.61
C LYS A 66 1.17 9.52 -14.13
N GLY A 67 0.55 10.56 -14.67
CA GLY A 67 0.39 10.74 -16.12
C GLY A 67 -0.81 10.04 -16.72
N GLU A 68 -1.53 9.20 -15.95
CA GLU A 68 -2.75 8.57 -16.42
C GLU A 68 -3.96 9.43 -16.14
N GLU A 69 -4.94 9.40 -17.03
CA GLU A 69 -6.22 10.08 -16.84
C GLU A 69 -7.27 9.17 -16.25
N ARG A 70 -7.14 7.86 -16.47
CA ARG A 70 -8.11 6.86 -16.03
C ARG A 70 -7.80 6.34 -14.65
N TRP A 71 -8.85 6.13 -13.88
CA TRP A 71 -8.82 5.41 -12.62
C TRP A 71 -9.08 3.94 -12.87
N THR A 72 -8.29 3.07 -12.26
CA THR A 72 -8.49 1.62 -12.30
C THR A 72 -8.96 1.16 -10.95
N THR A 73 -10.00 0.33 -10.92
CA THR A 73 -10.56 -0.20 -9.68
C THR A 73 -9.88 -1.51 -9.31
N TYR A 74 -9.47 -1.60 -8.04
CA TYR A 74 -8.91 -2.82 -7.45
C TYR A 74 -9.68 -3.16 -6.19
N LYS A 75 -9.85 -4.44 -5.92
CA LYS A 75 -10.58 -4.94 -4.76
C LYS A 75 -9.82 -6.09 -4.10
N ALA A 76 -10.34 -6.59 -2.99
CA ALA A 76 -9.72 -7.69 -2.25
C ALA A 76 -9.33 -8.84 -3.17
N GLY A 77 -8.08 -9.27 -3.08
CA GLY A 77 -7.48 -10.30 -3.93
C GLY A 77 -6.70 -9.76 -5.12
N ASP A 78 -6.87 -8.49 -5.45
CA ASP A 78 -6.16 -7.86 -6.57
C ASP A 78 -4.79 -7.36 -6.13
N LYS A 79 -3.91 -7.20 -7.12
CA LYS A 79 -2.58 -6.62 -6.97
C LYS A 79 -2.34 -5.61 -8.08
N PHE A 80 -1.51 -4.61 -7.80
CA PHE A 80 -1.03 -3.69 -8.84
C PHE A 80 0.38 -3.23 -8.52
N THR A 81 1.11 -2.83 -9.56
CA THR A 81 2.48 -2.34 -9.42
C THR A 81 2.54 -0.85 -9.68
N VAL A 82 3.45 -0.18 -9.00
CA VAL A 82 3.74 1.24 -9.20
C VAL A 82 5.22 1.40 -9.48
N PRO A 83 5.60 2.13 -10.56
CA PRO A 83 7.00 2.37 -10.86
C PRO A 83 7.71 3.13 -9.74
N GLY A 84 9.03 2.96 -9.64
CA GLY A 84 9.85 3.79 -8.77
C GLY A 84 9.97 5.22 -9.30
N ASN A 85 10.38 6.13 -8.43
CA ASN A 85 10.55 7.56 -8.73
C ASN A 85 9.32 8.15 -9.42
N SER A 86 8.14 7.81 -8.89
CA SER A 86 6.87 8.18 -9.49
C SER A 86 5.87 8.57 -8.39
N SER A 87 4.59 8.55 -8.73
CA SER A 87 3.52 8.79 -7.77
C SER A 87 2.24 8.10 -8.25
N PHE A 88 1.29 7.97 -7.35
CA PHE A 88 -0.05 7.49 -7.70
C PHE A 88 -1.08 8.10 -6.77
N ASP A 89 -2.29 8.25 -7.31
CA ASP A 89 -3.45 8.66 -6.52
C ASP A 89 -4.24 7.42 -6.17
N ILE A 90 -4.75 7.35 -4.95
CA ILE A 90 -5.59 6.28 -4.49
C ILE A 90 -6.81 6.84 -3.78
N GLU A 91 -7.99 6.38 -4.18
CA GLU A 91 -9.25 6.78 -3.59
C GLU A 91 -9.92 5.58 -2.96
N THR A 92 -10.32 5.72 -1.70
CA THR A 92 -11.03 4.68 -0.97
C THR A 92 -12.34 5.26 -0.43
N ILE A 93 -13.42 4.48 -0.51
CA ILE A 93 -14.73 4.84 0.04
C ILE A 93 -14.92 4.16 1.39
N GLU A 94 -14.39 2.95 1.53
CA GLU A 94 -14.35 2.18 2.77
C GLU A 94 -12.90 2.02 3.20
N MET A 95 -12.67 1.54 4.43
CA MET A 95 -11.32 1.23 4.89
C MET A 95 -10.69 0.18 3.96
N LEU A 96 -9.47 0.46 3.53
CA LEU A 96 -8.69 -0.44 2.70
C LEU A 96 -7.60 -1.09 3.55
N ASP A 97 -7.53 -2.43 3.52
CA ASP A 97 -6.46 -3.21 4.16
C ASP A 97 -5.52 -3.68 3.07
N TYR A 98 -4.24 -3.40 3.20
CA TYR A 98 -3.29 -3.63 2.11
C TYR A 98 -1.93 -4.09 2.61
N VAL A 99 -1.17 -4.69 1.70
CA VAL A 99 0.27 -4.95 1.86
C VAL A 99 0.99 -4.21 0.73
N CYS A 100 2.06 -3.51 1.08
CA CYS A 100 2.95 -2.87 0.12
C CYS A 100 4.31 -3.55 0.17
N HIS A 101 4.72 -4.15 -0.95
CA HIS A 101 6.05 -4.74 -1.10
C HIS A 101 6.94 -3.73 -1.82
N PHE A 102 8.13 -3.51 -1.28
CA PHE A 102 9.15 -2.64 -1.89
C PHE A 102 10.15 -3.50 -2.64
N GLU A 103 10.39 -3.18 -3.89
CA GLU A 103 11.26 -3.96 -4.76
C GLU A 103 12.60 -3.27 -5.05
#